data_623439969a5b6dbeaa4b88081c4d4e70
#
_entry.id   623439969a5b6dbeaa4b88081c4d4e70
#
_cell.length_a   1.000
_cell.length_b   1.000
_cell.length_c   1.000
_cell.angle_alpha   90.00
_cell.angle_beta   90.00
_cell.angle_gamma   90.00
#
_symmetry.space_group_name_H-M   'P 1'
#
loop_
_entity.id
_entity.type
_entity.pdbx_description
1 polymer ?
#
loop_
_entity_poly.entity_id
_entity_poly.type
_entity_poly.pdbx_seq_one_letter_code
_entity_poly.pdbx_strand_id
1 'polypeptide(L)'
;MLFALAVAAWGGRWGGATRAVASGTALAAAIIYYDVVHKRDPLSPLIMGLCRLLIYVTAALVVSGRIATPVLAGAAALLAYLIGLTYVAKQENLARFRNAWPLLFLAVPFLYAMPIVTDTVGGGLLYLGFLGWVVYSLSFLRPQRMNIPGAVVRLLAGICLLDALLLAGANEPMLAVAAIGGFILTRILQGYVAGT
;
A
#
# COMPACT_ATOMS: atom_id res chain seq x y z
N MET A 1 -5.11 14.18 -8.67
CA MET A 1 -6.41 13.48 -8.82
C MET A 1 -7.36 14.19 -9.78
N LEU A 2 -7.75 15.46 -9.53
CA LEU A 2 -8.65 16.22 -10.42
C LEU A 2 -8.16 16.33 -11.87
N PHE A 3 -6.86 16.53 -12.07
CA PHE A 3 -6.25 16.57 -13.40
C PHE A 3 -6.38 15.24 -14.16
N ALA A 4 -6.16 14.10 -13.48
CA ALA A 4 -6.32 12.77 -14.09
C ALA A 4 -7.77 12.48 -14.46
N LEU A 5 -8.73 12.92 -13.64
CA LEU A 5 -10.15 12.82 -13.94
C LEU A 5 -10.56 13.72 -15.12
N ALA A 6 -10.00 14.92 -15.22
CA ALA A 6 -10.21 15.83 -16.33
C ALA A 6 -9.66 15.26 -17.65
N VAL A 7 -8.47 14.65 -17.63
CA VAL A 7 -7.87 13.97 -18.80
C VAL A 7 -8.73 12.76 -19.23
N ALA A 8 -9.25 11.98 -18.29
CA ALA A 8 -10.14 10.84 -18.59
C ALA A 8 -11.47 11.31 -19.20
N ALA A 9 -12.02 12.42 -18.72
CA ALA A 9 -13.24 13.02 -19.28
C ALA A 9 -13.02 13.57 -20.70
N TRP A 10 -11.83 14.09 -21.00
CA TRP A 10 -11.49 14.63 -22.33
C TRP A 10 -11.24 13.52 -23.36
N GLY A 11 -10.75 12.35 -22.96
CA GLY A 11 -10.33 11.26 -23.84
C GLY A 11 -11.44 10.54 -24.63
N GLY A 12 -12.69 11.01 -24.62
CA GLY A 12 -13.73 10.64 -25.60
C GLY A 12 -14.31 9.23 -25.53
N ARG A 13 -13.92 8.40 -24.54
CA ARG A 13 -14.49 7.07 -24.32
C ARG A 13 -15.47 7.09 -23.14
N TRP A 14 -16.65 7.62 -23.36
CA TRP A 14 -17.67 7.91 -22.34
C TRP A 14 -17.96 6.78 -21.33
N GLY A 15 -17.90 5.52 -21.73
CA GLY A 15 -18.16 4.39 -20.83
C GLY A 15 -17.06 4.16 -19.77
N GLY A 16 -15.80 4.47 -20.09
CA GLY A 16 -14.66 4.39 -19.15
C GLY A 16 -14.57 5.63 -18.25
N ALA A 17 -14.86 6.82 -18.80
CA ALA A 17 -14.83 8.07 -18.08
C ALA A 17 -15.82 8.12 -16.91
N THR A 18 -17.05 7.67 -17.10
CA THR A 18 -18.07 7.63 -16.03
C THR A 18 -17.64 6.71 -14.87
N ARG A 19 -17.06 5.55 -15.15
CA ARG A 19 -16.55 4.62 -14.12
C ARG A 19 -15.35 5.21 -13.38
N ALA A 20 -14.42 5.86 -14.10
CA ALA A 20 -13.28 6.53 -13.50
C ALA A 20 -13.70 7.69 -12.59
N VAL A 21 -14.67 8.50 -13.02
CA VAL A 21 -15.25 9.58 -12.21
C VAL A 21 -15.94 9.01 -10.98
N ALA A 22 -16.78 7.98 -11.12
CA ALA A 22 -17.47 7.35 -10.00
C ALA A 22 -16.47 6.77 -8.98
N SER A 23 -15.41 6.09 -9.44
CA SER A 23 -14.36 5.57 -8.56
C SER A 23 -13.57 6.69 -7.87
N GLY A 24 -13.26 7.77 -8.59
CA GLY A 24 -12.56 8.94 -8.02
C GLY A 24 -13.41 9.70 -7.00
N THR A 25 -14.72 9.81 -7.20
CA THR A 25 -15.63 10.40 -6.22
C THR A 25 -15.78 9.51 -4.99
N ALA A 26 -15.86 8.19 -5.16
CA ALA A 26 -15.86 7.23 -4.06
C ALA A 26 -14.56 7.32 -3.24
N LEU A 27 -13.40 7.44 -3.91
CA LEU A 27 -12.11 7.67 -3.25
C LEU A 27 -12.11 8.97 -2.46
N ALA A 28 -12.58 10.08 -3.03
CA ALA A 28 -12.66 11.36 -2.34
C ALA A 28 -13.57 11.28 -1.11
N ALA A 29 -14.72 10.64 -1.24
CA ALA A 29 -15.63 10.43 -0.11
C ALA A 29 -15.00 9.56 0.99
N ALA A 30 -14.28 8.49 0.62
CA ALA A 30 -13.58 7.63 1.58
C ALA A 30 -12.47 8.38 2.33
N ILE A 31 -11.71 9.26 1.65
CA ILE A 31 -10.68 10.09 2.28
C ILE A 31 -11.31 11.07 3.27
N ILE A 32 -12.36 11.80 2.86
CA ILE A 32 -13.07 12.76 3.73
C ILE A 32 -13.63 12.04 4.96
N TYR A 33 -14.28 10.89 4.76
CA TYR A 33 -14.79 10.09 5.86
C TYR A 33 -13.66 9.65 6.81
N TYR A 34 -12.55 9.15 6.27
CA TYR A 34 -11.39 8.78 7.07
C TYR A 34 -10.88 9.95 7.92
N ASP A 35 -10.69 11.13 7.32
CA ASP A 35 -10.16 12.30 8.03
C ASP A 35 -11.07 12.77 9.18
N VAL A 36 -12.39 12.66 9.00
CA VAL A 36 -13.36 13.06 10.04
C VAL A 36 -13.46 12.04 11.17
N VAL A 37 -13.38 10.74 10.86
CA VAL A 37 -13.81 9.68 11.80
C VAL A 37 -12.66 8.83 12.32
N HIS A 38 -11.45 8.89 11.72
CA HIS A 38 -10.33 7.96 11.99
C HIS A 38 -9.92 7.85 13.48
N LYS A 39 -10.08 8.93 14.26
CA LYS A 39 -9.72 8.93 15.70
C LYS A 39 -10.68 8.13 16.57
N ARG A 40 -11.93 7.95 16.15
CA ARG A 40 -13.02 7.34 16.95
C ARG A 40 -13.43 5.97 16.43
N ASP A 41 -13.17 5.65 15.16
CA ASP A 41 -13.65 4.45 14.51
C ASP A 41 -12.63 3.31 14.61
N PRO A 42 -13.02 2.14 15.14
CA PRO A 42 -12.18 0.94 15.12
C PRO A 42 -11.90 0.44 13.70
N LEU A 43 -12.77 0.77 12.71
CA LEU A 43 -12.63 0.38 11.31
C LEU A 43 -11.70 1.29 10.50
N SER A 44 -11.14 2.35 11.10
CA SER A 44 -10.24 3.28 10.39
C SER A 44 -9.07 2.60 9.64
N PRO A 45 -8.47 1.46 10.09
CA PRO A 45 -7.50 0.72 9.32
C PRO A 45 -8.02 0.19 7.99
N LEU A 46 -9.25 -0.33 8.02
CA LEU A 46 -9.92 -0.85 6.84
C LEU A 46 -10.22 0.26 5.84
N ILE A 47 -10.70 1.41 6.33
CA ILE A 47 -11.00 2.59 5.50
C ILE A 47 -9.74 3.14 4.85
N MET A 48 -8.64 3.26 5.60
CA MET A 48 -7.34 3.66 5.07
C MET A 48 -6.86 2.72 3.95
N GLY A 49 -7.00 1.41 4.17
CA GLY A 49 -6.69 0.41 3.16
C GLY A 49 -7.60 0.50 1.94
N LEU A 50 -8.90 0.77 2.14
CA LEU A 50 -9.87 0.96 1.07
C LEU A 50 -9.53 2.20 0.22
N CYS A 51 -9.08 3.30 0.81
CA CYS A 51 -8.59 4.47 0.07
C CYS A 51 -7.44 4.08 -0.88
N ARG A 52 -6.50 3.27 -0.42
CA ARG A 52 -5.38 2.79 -1.25
C ARG A 52 -5.84 1.85 -2.37
N LEU A 53 -6.75 0.92 -2.08
CA LEU A 53 -7.37 0.06 -3.08
C LEU A 53 -8.07 0.89 -4.16
N LEU A 54 -8.84 1.90 -3.76
CA LEU A 54 -9.55 2.79 -4.70
C LEU A 54 -8.58 3.62 -5.56
N ILE A 55 -7.37 3.95 -5.09
CA ILE A 55 -6.34 4.58 -5.93
C ILE A 55 -5.97 3.66 -7.09
N TYR A 56 -5.69 2.37 -6.84
CA TYR A 56 -5.35 1.40 -7.88
C TYR A 56 -6.50 1.22 -8.89
N VAL A 57 -7.73 1.07 -8.38
CA VAL A 57 -8.94 0.92 -9.21
C VAL A 57 -9.16 2.17 -10.07
N THR A 58 -9.06 3.37 -9.48
CA THR A 58 -9.24 4.62 -10.21
C THR A 58 -8.17 4.81 -11.28
N ALA A 59 -6.90 4.53 -10.95
CA ALA A 59 -5.81 4.61 -11.91
C ALA A 59 -6.02 3.64 -13.09
N ALA A 60 -6.40 2.39 -12.82
CA ALA A 60 -6.71 1.41 -13.86
C ALA A 60 -7.86 1.86 -14.77
N LEU A 61 -8.94 2.39 -14.19
CA LEU A 61 -10.08 2.90 -14.96
C LEU A 61 -9.72 4.12 -15.80
N VAL A 62 -8.87 5.03 -15.28
CA VAL A 62 -8.40 6.21 -16.04
C VAL A 62 -7.53 5.80 -17.21
N VAL A 63 -6.60 4.86 -17.02
CA VAL A 63 -5.61 4.49 -18.04
C VAL A 63 -6.18 3.52 -19.06
N SER A 64 -6.87 2.48 -18.62
CA SER A 64 -7.30 1.37 -19.49
C SER A 64 -8.81 1.26 -19.68
N GLY A 65 -9.62 2.02 -18.94
CA GLY A 65 -11.08 1.95 -18.94
C GLY A 65 -11.66 0.66 -18.34
N ARG A 66 -10.82 -0.23 -17.84
CA ARG A 66 -11.20 -1.53 -17.26
C ARG A 66 -10.30 -1.89 -16.08
N ILE A 67 -10.81 -2.74 -15.21
CA ILE A 67 -10.03 -3.28 -14.07
C ILE A 67 -9.57 -4.68 -14.47
N ALA A 68 -8.27 -4.86 -14.62
CA ALA A 68 -7.69 -6.17 -14.85
C ALA A 68 -7.57 -6.95 -13.53
N THR A 69 -7.75 -8.27 -13.58
CA THR A 69 -7.65 -9.14 -12.40
C THR A 69 -6.34 -8.97 -11.62
N PRO A 70 -5.15 -8.84 -12.25
CA PRO A 70 -3.90 -8.61 -11.52
C PRO A 70 -3.89 -7.30 -10.73
N VAL A 71 -4.51 -6.24 -11.26
CA VAL A 71 -4.62 -4.94 -10.55
C VAL A 71 -5.46 -5.08 -9.29
N LEU A 72 -6.60 -5.78 -9.39
CA LEU A 72 -7.48 -6.00 -8.24
C LEU A 72 -6.81 -6.88 -7.20
N ALA A 73 -6.12 -7.93 -7.62
CA ALA A 73 -5.39 -8.82 -6.71
C ALA A 73 -4.21 -8.11 -6.01
N GLY A 74 -3.44 -7.29 -6.75
CA GLY A 74 -2.38 -6.45 -6.17
C GLY A 74 -2.94 -5.41 -5.20
N ALA A 75 -4.07 -4.77 -5.54
CA ALA A 75 -4.77 -3.84 -4.65
C ALA A 75 -5.28 -4.52 -3.37
N ALA A 76 -5.78 -5.77 -3.47
CA ALA A 76 -6.18 -6.56 -2.31
C ALA A 76 -4.99 -6.97 -1.43
N ALA A 77 -3.86 -7.31 -2.04
CA ALA A 77 -2.61 -7.57 -1.30
C ALA A 77 -2.12 -6.34 -0.54
N LEU A 78 -2.17 -5.15 -1.18
CA LEU A 78 -1.86 -3.89 -0.52
C LEU A 78 -2.85 -3.56 0.61
N LEU A 79 -4.15 -3.80 0.40
CA LEU A 79 -5.17 -3.64 1.44
C LEU A 79 -4.83 -4.51 2.67
N ALA A 80 -4.51 -5.78 2.47
CA ALA A 80 -4.13 -6.68 3.55
C ALA A 80 -2.88 -6.16 4.28
N TYR A 81 -1.85 -5.74 3.54
CA TYR A 81 -0.64 -5.15 4.12
C TYR A 81 -0.96 -3.95 5.02
N LEU A 82 -1.83 -3.04 4.56
CA LEU A 82 -2.24 -1.85 5.29
C LEU A 82 -3.06 -2.18 6.54
N ILE A 83 -3.91 -3.20 6.51
CA ILE A 83 -4.63 -3.69 7.69
C ILE A 83 -3.61 -4.12 8.75
N GLY A 84 -2.63 -4.94 8.39
CA GLY A 84 -1.57 -5.37 9.30
C GLY A 84 -0.75 -4.21 9.87
N LEU A 85 -0.33 -3.29 8.99
CA LEU A 85 0.43 -2.09 9.36
C LEU A 85 -0.35 -1.20 10.34
N THR A 86 -1.61 -0.90 10.02
CA THR A 86 -2.43 -0.01 10.86
C THR A 86 -2.80 -0.65 12.19
N TYR A 87 -2.91 -1.98 12.20
CA TYR A 87 -3.04 -2.70 13.48
C TYR A 87 -1.80 -2.52 14.35
N VAL A 88 -0.59 -2.62 13.78
CA VAL A 88 0.67 -2.30 14.50
C VAL A 88 0.63 -0.87 15.05
N ALA A 89 0.22 0.10 14.22
CA ALA A 89 0.11 1.49 14.64
C ALA A 89 -0.86 1.69 15.81
N LYS A 90 -2.00 1.01 15.82
CA LYS A 90 -2.97 1.09 16.94
C LYS A 90 -2.45 0.53 18.27
N GLN A 91 -1.46 -0.37 18.24
CA GLN A 91 -0.85 -0.91 19.45
C GLN A 91 0.00 0.13 20.21
N GLU A 92 0.40 1.23 19.56
CA GLU A 92 1.14 2.31 20.20
C GLU A 92 0.41 2.86 21.42
N ASN A 93 -0.91 3.07 21.32
CA ASN A 93 -1.73 3.59 22.40
C ASN A 93 -1.95 2.59 23.56
N LEU A 94 -1.65 1.30 23.35
CA LEU A 94 -1.90 0.26 24.34
C LEU A 94 -0.66 -0.11 25.17
N ALA A 95 0.52 0.44 24.84
CA ALA A 95 1.82 0.14 25.45
C ALA A 95 2.13 -1.37 25.61
N ARG A 96 1.35 -2.23 24.97
CA ARG A 96 1.49 -3.70 24.98
C ARG A 96 1.07 -4.31 23.66
N PHE A 97 1.91 -5.20 23.14
CA PHE A 97 1.58 -6.04 21.99
C PHE A 97 0.64 -7.18 22.46
N ARG A 98 -0.66 -6.94 22.40
CA ARG A 98 -1.68 -7.82 22.98
C ARG A 98 -2.05 -9.00 22.08
N ASN A 99 -1.94 -8.85 20.78
CA ASN A 99 -2.39 -9.88 19.84
C ASN A 99 -1.57 -9.84 18.55
N ALA A 100 -1.00 -10.96 18.16
CA ALA A 100 -0.12 -11.03 16.97
C ALA A 100 -0.86 -11.50 15.70
N TRP A 101 -2.09 -12.02 15.80
CA TRP A 101 -2.81 -12.59 14.66
C TRP A 101 -3.00 -11.61 13.47
N PRO A 102 -3.20 -10.27 13.68
CA PRO A 102 -3.35 -9.37 12.54
C PRO A 102 -2.05 -9.17 11.76
N LEU A 103 -0.89 -9.56 12.31
CA LEU A 103 0.36 -9.59 11.55
C LEU A 103 0.32 -10.62 10.41
N LEU A 104 -0.57 -11.60 10.47
CA LEU A 104 -0.80 -12.54 9.37
C LEU A 104 -1.24 -11.82 8.08
N PHE A 105 -1.92 -10.67 8.19
CA PHE A 105 -2.24 -9.86 7.04
C PHE A 105 -1.00 -9.32 6.31
N LEU A 106 0.11 -9.12 7.02
CA LEU A 106 1.39 -8.75 6.40
C LEU A 106 1.99 -9.90 5.58
N ALA A 107 1.55 -11.14 5.78
CA ALA A 107 2.00 -12.29 4.99
C ALA A 107 1.27 -12.40 3.63
N VAL A 108 0.08 -11.82 3.48
CA VAL A 108 -0.72 -11.91 2.26
C VAL A 108 0.02 -11.42 1.01
N PRO A 109 0.70 -10.26 1.00
CA PRO A 109 1.50 -9.84 -0.15
C PRO A 109 2.58 -10.83 -0.55
N PHE A 110 3.20 -11.51 0.42
CA PHE A 110 4.24 -12.51 0.15
C PHE A 110 3.67 -13.75 -0.53
N LEU A 111 2.50 -14.22 -0.08
CA LEU A 111 1.81 -15.34 -0.72
C LEU A 111 1.37 -14.98 -2.15
N TYR A 112 0.86 -13.77 -2.35
CA TYR A 112 0.47 -13.29 -3.67
C TYR A 112 1.66 -13.14 -4.63
N ALA A 113 2.80 -12.65 -4.13
CA ALA A 113 3.99 -12.39 -4.94
C ALA A 113 4.87 -13.64 -5.13
N MET A 114 4.54 -14.77 -4.51
CA MET A 114 5.35 -16.00 -4.61
C MET A 114 5.63 -16.47 -6.05
N PRO A 115 4.69 -16.41 -7.01
CA PRO A 115 4.98 -16.73 -8.40
C PRO A 115 6.03 -15.84 -9.06
N ILE A 116 6.11 -14.55 -8.66
CA ILE A 116 7.06 -13.57 -9.22
C ILE A 116 8.51 -13.96 -8.92
N VAL A 117 8.73 -14.67 -7.81
CA VAL A 117 10.08 -15.15 -7.40
C VAL A 117 10.67 -16.13 -8.42
N THR A 118 9.83 -16.94 -9.04
CA THR A 118 10.25 -17.99 -9.97
C THR A 118 10.45 -17.50 -11.38
N ASP A 119 9.83 -16.36 -11.73
CA ASP A 119 9.81 -15.87 -13.11
C ASP A 119 11.09 -15.14 -13.51
N THR A 120 11.68 -14.37 -12.57
CA THR A 120 12.90 -13.59 -12.85
C THR A 120 13.80 -13.48 -11.62
N VAL A 121 15.13 -13.45 -11.85
CA VAL A 121 16.12 -13.21 -10.78
C VAL A 121 15.87 -11.86 -10.09
N GLY A 122 15.51 -10.82 -10.85
CA GLY A 122 15.18 -9.51 -10.30
C GLY A 122 13.95 -9.54 -9.37
N GLY A 123 12.90 -10.29 -9.75
CA GLY A 123 11.72 -10.53 -8.93
C GLY A 123 12.07 -11.23 -7.61
N GLY A 124 12.93 -12.26 -7.67
CA GLY A 124 13.41 -12.95 -6.48
C GLY A 124 14.19 -12.04 -5.52
N LEU A 125 15.08 -11.19 -6.04
CA LEU A 125 15.82 -10.21 -5.23
C LEU A 125 14.90 -9.17 -4.57
N LEU A 126 13.93 -8.65 -5.31
CA LEU A 126 12.93 -7.72 -4.79
C LEU A 126 12.08 -8.37 -3.69
N TYR A 127 11.66 -9.61 -3.89
CA TYR A 127 10.90 -10.35 -2.89
C TYR A 127 11.70 -10.53 -1.59
N LEU A 128 12.96 -10.99 -1.69
CA LEU A 128 13.83 -11.13 -0.52
C LEU A 128 14.12 -9.79 0.15
N GLY A 129 14.32 -8.73 -0.64
CA GLY A 129 14.49 -7.36 -0.12
C GLY A 129 13.26 -6.87 0.64
N PHE A 130 12.06 -7.09 0.10
CA PHE A 130 10.80 -6.74 0.76
C PHE A 130 10.59 -7.57 2.03
N LEU A 131 10.81 -8.89 1.97
CA LEU A 131 10.70 -9.78 3.14
C LEU A 131 11.67 -9.35 4.24
N GLY A 132 12.94 -9.14 3.90
CA GLY A 132 13.96 -8.68 4.85
C GLY A 132 13.59 -7.34 5.47
N TRP A 133 13.03 -6.42 4.67
CA TRP A 133 12.57 -5.12 5.15
C TRP A 133 11.41 -5.23 6.15
N VAL A 134 10.42 -6.06 5.87
CA VAL A 134 9.28 -6.28 6.78
C VAL A 134 9.74 -6.94 8.08
N VAL A 135 10.57 -7.99 7.99
CA VAL A 135 11.14 -8.67 9.17
C VAL A 135 11.98 -7.69 10.00
N TYR A 136 12.81 -6.87 9.36
CA TYR A 136 13.58 -5.82 10.02
C TYR A 136 12.66 -4.81 10.72
N SER A 137 11.59 -4.36 10.07
CA SER A 137 10.63 -3.42 10.64
C SER A 137 9.92 -4.01 11.87
N LEU A 138 9.51 -5.29 11.79
CA LEU A 138 8.88 -6.00 12.90
C LEU A 138 9.83 -6.27 14.06
N SER A 139 11.15 -6.29 13.82
CA SER A 139 12.13 -6.46 14.91
C SER A 139 12.10 -5.33 15.95
N PHE A 140 11.56 -4.16 15.57
CA PHE A 140 11.35 -3.04 16.49
C PHE A 140 10.18 -3.24 17.46
N LEU A 141 9.33 -4.24 17.21
CA LEU A 141 8.23 -4.62 18.12
C LEU A 141 8.68 -5.59 19.22
N ARG A 142 9.93 -6.06 19.19
CA ARG A 142 10.45 -6.96 20.24
C ARG A 142 10.42 -6.28 21.60
N PRO A 143 10.16 -7.04 22.71
CA PRO A 143 10.05 -6.49 24.05
C PRO A 143 11.26 -5.64 24.51
N GLN A 144 12.46 -5.97 23.98
CA GLN A 144 13.68 -5.25 24.32
C GLN A 144 13.79 -3.86 23.66
N ARG A 145 13.07 -3.63 22.56
CA ARG A 145 13.15 -2.35 21.79
C ARG A 145 11.88 -1.52 21.88
N MET A 146 10.70 -2.16 21.88
CA MET A 146 9.36 -1.55 21.99
C MET A 146 9.20 -0.18 21.30
N ASN A 147 9.72 -0.07 20.06
CA ASN A 147 9.62 1.16 19.28
C ASN A 147 8.56 1.00 18.17
N ILE A 148 7.29 1.11 18.56
CA ILE A 148 6.16 0.96 17.66
C ILE A 148 6.14 2.04 16.57
N PRO A 149 6.32 3.36 16.87
CA PRO A 149 6.42 4.38 15.84
C PRO A 149 7.51 4.09 14.81
N GLY A 150 8.66 3.65 15.27
CA GLY A 150 9.77 3.27 14.40
C GLY A 150 9.44 2.08 13.47
N ALA A 151 8.66 1.10 13.95
CA ALA A 151 8.19 0.00 13.12
C ALA A 151 7.19 0.48 12.06
N VAL A 152 6.21 1.30 12.46
CA VAL A 152 5.16 1.84 11.58
C VAL A 152 5.76 2.67 10.44
N VAL A 153 6.67 3.60 10.75
CA VAL A 153 7.34 4.45 9.75
C VAL A 153 8.11 3.62 8.72
N ARG A 154 8.76 2.53 9.16
CA ARG A 154 9.45 1.60 8.24
C ARG A 154 8.50 0.77 7.40
N LEU A 155 7.42 0.26 8.00
CA LEU A 155 6.39 -0.46 7.25
C LEU A 155 5.71 0.44 6.21
N LEU A 156 5.48 1.72 6.51
CA LEU A 156 4.98 2.69 5.52
C LEU A 156 5.92 2.81 4.31
N ALA A 157 7.22 2.90 4.52
CA ALA A 157 8.18 2.89 3.41
C ALA A 157 8.14 1.57 2.62
N GLY A 158 7.86 0.46 3.29
CA GLY A 158 7.70 -0.87 2.68
C GLY A 158 6.62 -0.94 1.60
N ILE A 159 5.64 -0.02 1.57
CA ILE A 159 4.63 0.07 0.51
C ILE A 159 5.28 0.25 -0.85
N CYS A 160 6.32 1.10 -0.96
CA CYS A 160 7.03 1.31 -2.22
C CYS A 160 7.75 0.04 -2.70
N LEU A 161 8.25 -0.80 -1.78
CA LEU A 161 8.86 -2.09 -2.14
C LEU A 161 7.81 -3.11 -2.60
N LEU A 162 6.63 -3.09 -1.99
CA LEU A 162 5.50 -3.89 -2.46
C LEU A 162 5.08 -3.45 -3.87
N ASP A 163 4.95 -2.14 -4.11
CA ASP A 163 4.63 -1.61 -5.45
C ASP A 163 5.70 -2.02 -6.46
N ALA A 164 7.00 -1.93 -6.12
CA ALA A 164 8.09 -2.37 -6.98
C ALA A 164 7.97 -3.85 -7.33
N LEU A 165 7.63 -4.70 -6.36
CA LEU A 165 7.45 -6.14 -6.55
C LEU A 165 6.25 -6.44 -7.47
N LEU A 166 5.11 -5.76 -7.29
CA LEU A 166 3.94 -5.88 -8.14
C LEU A 166 4.22 -5.44 -9.58
N LEU A 167 4.97 -4.35 -9.76
CA LEU A 167 5.38 -3.84 -11.07
C LEU A 167 6.37 -4.79 -11.76
N ALA A 168 7.29 -5.39 -11.03
CA ALA A 168 8.19 -6.42 -11.56
C ALA A 168 7.40 -7.65 -12.05
N GLY A 169 6.38 -8.07 -11.30
CA GLY A 169 5.47 -9.16 -11.71
C GLY A 169 4.59 -8.80 -12.92
N ALA A 170 4.38 -7.51 -13.17
CA ALA A 170 3.69 -7.02 -14.37
C ALA A 170 4.63 -6.83 -15.58
N ASN A 171 5.90 -7.24 -15.49
CA ASN A 171 6.95 -7.03 -16.49
C ASN A 171 7.23 -5.56 -16.82
N GLU A 172 7.12 -4.67 -15.82
CA GLU A 172 7.38 -3.24 -15.92
C GLU A 172 8.64 -2.84 -15.11
N PRO A 173 9.85 -3.25 -15.53
CA PRO A 173 11.07 -3.09 -14.72
C PRO A 173 11.45 -1.62 -14.49
N MET A 174 11.20 -0.74 -15.47
CA MET A 174 11.49 0.70 -15.34
C MET A 174 10.65 1.33 -14.21
N LEU A 175 9.37 0.98 -14.14
CA LEU A 175 8.48 1.47 -13.09
C LEU A 175 8.84 0.84 -11.73
N ALA A 176 9.27 -0.42 -11.70
CA ALA A 176 9.76 -1.06 -10.49
C ALA A 176 11.00 -0.35 -9.92
N VAL A 177 11.95 0.06 -10.79
CA VAL A 177 13.11 0.88 -10.39
C VAL A 177 12.67 2.24 -9.86
N ALA A 178 11.69 2.89 -10.49
CA ALA A 178 11.13 4.15 -9.99
C ALA A 178 10.49 3.99 -8.60
N ALA A 179 9.78 2.88 -8.35
CA ALA A 179 9.20 2.58 -7.03
C ALA A 179 10.29 2.34 -5.97
N ILE A 180 11.42 1.70 -6.32
CA ILE A 180 12.58 1.57 -5.43
C ILE A 180 13.17 2.97 -5.13
N GLY A 181 13.27 3.85 -6.14
CA GLY A 181 13.64 5.24 -5.94
C GLY A 181 12.72 5.97 -4.98
N GLY A 182 11.41 5.73 -5.08
CA GLY A 182 10.38 6.21 -4.14
C GLY A 182 10.60 5.70 -2.71
N PHE A 183 11.00 4.43 -2.54
CA PHE A 183 11.38 3.88 -1.25
C PHE A 183 12.56 4.63 -0.63
N ILE A 184 13.64 4.82 -1.39
CA ILE A 184 14.84 5.52 -0.93
C ILE A 184 14.49 6.95 -0.54
N LEU A 185 13.75 7.65 -1.40
CA LEU A 185 13.32 9.02 -1.13
C LEU A 185 12.45 9.10 0.13
N THR A 186 11.50 8.19 0.29
CA THR A 186 10.65 8.11 1.49
C THR A 186 11.51 7.92 2.74
N ARG A 187 12.53 7.06 2.70
CA ARG A 187 13.43 6.82 3.82
C ARG A 187 14.26 8.04 4.17
N ILE A 188 14.73 8.78 3.18
CA ILE A 188 15.48 10.04 3.39
C ILE A 188 14.56 11.09 4.03
N LEU A 189 13.38 11.31 3.44
CA LEU A 189 12.42 12.30 3.93
C LEU A 189 11.92 12.02 5.35
N GLN A 190 11.74 10.75 5.71
CA GLN A 190 11.38 10.33 7.07
C GLN A 190 12.46 10.67 8.13
N GLY A 191 13.68 10.95 7.71
CA GLY A 191 14.74 11.45 8.60
C GLY A 191 14.61 12.95 8.92
N TYR A 192 13.94 13.71 8.03
CA TYR A 192 13.78 15.17 8.19
C TYR A 192 12.39 15.55 8.72
N VAL A 193 11.38 14.77 8.39
CA VAL A 193 10.01 14.99 8.85
C VAL A 193 9.73 14.00 9.96
N ALA A 194 9.75 14.49 11.21
CA ALA A 194 9.29 13.68 12.34
C ALA A 194 7.83 13.32 12.09
N GLY A 195 7.54 12.03 11.93
CA GLY A 195 6.18 11.55 11.88
C GLY A 195 5.52 11.81 13.23
N THR A 196 4.62 12.79 13.27
CA THR A 196 3.77 13.09 14.44
C THR A 196 2.67 12.05 14.56
#